data_81a2b4b73b91301baded837fbff96358
#
_entry.id   81a2b4b73b91301baded837fbff96358
#
_cell.length_a   1.000
_cell.length_b   1.000
_cell.length_c   1.000
_cell.angle_alpha   90.00
_cell.angle_beta   90.00
_cell.angle_gamma   90.00
#
_symmetry.space_group_name_H-M   'P 1'
#
loop_
_entity.id
_entity.type
_entity.pdbx_description
1 polymer ?
#
loop_
_entity_poly.entity_id
_entity_poly.type
_entity_poly.pdbx_seq_one_letter_code
_entity_poly.pdbx_strand_id
1 'polypeptide(L)'
;EDSRIRCLEQENRGVSSARNLGMRHASGRYLCFVDGDDFIDAAFLKHLLDASDRGASDLTVAGKLFCDRFPPDKIPALPTCGIFLRREFPLKNNLEFPEGIHPCEDGLFSHFVLALTEKISFCPEAVYHYRQHEQGNHHQIRKRTADILPMIPRWLSLIEEFYEQRHLWKRKAGHLVRFIEHEPFELRLLDMPFSPPEQEILYSIIRDFLNAHCTAAECRRASLHLPFRLLLKSSGFSDFGRRLRRAGKNTGIRRKLLHFCPVPSWRRNGRAQLRQVREQLEEIRRNITF
;
A
#
# COMPACT_ATOMS: atom_id res chain seq x y z
N GLU A 1 -9.36 -25.29 28.49
CA GLU A 1 -9.13 -23.96 27.90
C GLU A 1 -7.65 -23.60 28.02
N ASP A 2 -7.06 -23.01 26.97
CA ASP A 2 -5.64 -22.59 27.00
C ASP A 2 -5.54 -21.28 27.76
N SER A 3 -4.85 -21.26 28.90
CA SER A 3 -4.69 -20.08 29.77
C SER A 3 -3.92 -18.90 29.08
N ARG A 4 -3.29 -19.14 27.94
CA ARG A 4 -2.62 -18.10 27.13
C ARG A 4 -3.62 -17.30 26.29
N ILE A 5 -4.82 -17.82 26.06
CA ILE A 5 -5.87 -17.16 25.30
C ILE A 5 -6.64 -16.21 26.23
N ARG A 6 -6.72 -14.94 25.82
CA ARG A 6 -7.48 -13.90 26.53
C ARG A 6 -8.53 -13.34 25.58
N CYS A 7 -9.79 -13.42 25.96
CA CYS A 7 -10.89 -12.77 25.25
C CYS A 7 -11.06 -11.34 25.77
N LEU A 8 -11.13 -10.37 24.88
CA LEU A 8 -11.42 -8.97 25.19
C LEU A 8 -12.72 -8.58 24.49
N GLU A 9 -13.62 -7.97 25.24
CA GLU A 9 -14.92 -7.52 24.72
C GLU A 9 -15.00 -6.01 24.76
N GLN A 10 -15.65 -5.43 23.76
CA GLN A 10 -15.96 -3.99 23.68
C GLN A 10 -17.23 -3.76 22.86
N GLU A 11 -17.83 -2.58 22.98
CA GLU A 11 -18.84 -2.13 22.04
C GLU A 11 -18.28 -2.05 20.62
N ASN A 12 -19.11 -2.31 19.60
CA ASN A 12 -18.66 -2.26 18.22
C ASN A 12 -18.31 -0.82 17.81
N ARG A 13 -17.00 -0.57 17.67
CA ARG A 13 -16.40 0.69 17.19
C ARG A 13 -15.51 0.49 15.97
N GLY A 14 -15.67 -0.64 15.28
CA GLY A 14 -14.91 -1.03 14.11
C GLY A 14 -13.58 -1.71 14.40
N VAL A 15 -12.93 -2.19 13.32
CA VAL A 15 -11.73 -3.04 13.39
C VAL A 15 -10.52 -2.31 14.01
N SER A 16 -10.34 -1.03 13.73
CA SER A 16 -9.26 -0.21 14.33
C SER A 16 -9.33 -0.20 15.85
N SER A 17 -10.52 0.05 16.41
CA SER A 17 -10.74 0.06 17.85
C SER A 17 -10.43 -1.30 18.48
N ALA A 18 -10.84 -2.39 17.84
CA ALA A 18 -10.55 -3.75 18.30
C ALA A 18 -9.04 -4.06 18.28
N ARG A 19 -8.34 -3.70 17.19
CA ARG A 19 -6.89 -3.88 17.09
C ARG A 19 -6.14 -3.04 18.13
N ASN A 20 -6.55 -1.78 18.35
CA ASN A 20 -5.99 -0.91 19.37
C ASN A 20 -6.20 -1.47 20.79
N LEU A 21 -7.40 -2.00 21.09
CA LEU A 21 -7.66 -2.66 22.36
C LEU A 21 -6.73 -3.87 22.56
N GLY A 22 -6.58 -4.72 21.54
CA GLY A 22 -5.64 -5.84 21.56
C GLY A 22 -4.19 -5.40 21.78
N MET A 23 -3.72 -4.35 21.10
CA MET A 23 -2.37 -3.81 21.27
C MET A 23 -2.11 -3.31 22.68
N ARG A 24 -3.06 -2.58 23.29
CA ARG A 24 -2.94 -2.09 24.67
C ARG A 24 -2.87 -3.22 25.71
N HIS A 25 -3.56 -4.32 25.47
CA HIS A 25 -3.59 -5.47 26.39
C HIS A 25 -2.54 -6.55 26.08
N ALA A 26 -1.84 -6.45 24.96
CA ALA A 26 -0.77 -7.38 24.63
C ALA A 26 0.41 -7.23 25.60
N SER A 27 0.98 -8.36 26.03
CA SER A 27 2.13 -8.43 26.94
C SER A 27 3.37 -9.06 26.26
N GLY A 28 3.20 -9.65 25.07
CA GLY A 28 4.28 -10.27 24.32
C GLY A 28 5.33 -9.29 23.80
N ARG A 29 6.48 -9.79 23.43
CA ARG A 29 7.58 -8.99 22.84
C ARG A 29 7.25 -8.46 21.44
N TYR A 30 6.43 -9.17 20.70
CA TYR A 30 5.99 -8.82 19.36
C TYR A 30 4.47 -8.82 19.24
N LEU A 31 3.97 -8.07 18.26
CA LEU A 31 2.58 -8.03 17.84
C LEU A 31 2.44 -8.72 16.49
N CYS A 32 1.42 -9.55 16.36
CA CYS A 32 0.97 -10.17 15.13
C CYS A 32 -0.54 -10.03 15.04
N PHE A 33 -1.07 -9.74 13.86
CA PHE A 33 -2.50 -9.60 13.62
C PHE A 33 -2.96 -10.74 12.72
N VAL A 34 -3.98 -11.44 13.15
CA VAL A 34 -4.64 -12.50 12.38
C VAL A 34 -6.13 -12.22 12.38
N ASP A 35 -6.70 -12.02 11.19
CA ASP A 35 -8.13 -11.77 11.06
C ASP A 35 -8.92 -13.07 11.33
N GLY A 36 -10.12 -12.95 11.91
CA GLY A 36 -10.87 -14.12 12.44
C GLY A 36 -11.36 -15.11 11.37
N ASP A 37 -11.34 -14.71 10.11
CA ASP A 37 -11.70 -15.54 8.95
C ASP A 37 -10.48 -16.16 8.26
N ASP A 38 -9.25 -15.85 8.71
CA ASP A 38 -8.00 -16.31 8.13
C ASP A 38 -7.31 -17.38 9.00
N PHE A 39 -6.18 -17.91 8.55
CA PHE A 39 -5.32 -18.80 9.31
C PHE A 39 -3.85 -18.70 8.91
N ILE A 40 -2.98 -19.21 9.77
CA ILE A 40 -1.52 -19.18 9.59
C ILE A 40 -0.95 -20.60 9.66
N ASP A 41 0.18 -20.83 9.00
CA ASP A 41 0.91 -22.09 9.12
C ASP A 41 1.49 -22.28 10.53
N ALA A 42 1.66 -23.53 10.95
CA ALA A 42 2.20 -23.88 12.28
C ALA A 42 3.60 -23.28 12.53
N ALA A 43 4.42 -23.11 11.47
CA ALA A 43 5.76 -22.52 11.56
C ALA A 43 5.78 -21.00 11.40
N PHE A 44 4.66 -20.35 11.11
CA PHE A 44 4.55 -18.92 10.79
C PHE A 44 5.22 -18.03 11.84
N LEU A 45 4.83 -18.17 13.10
CA LEU A 45 5.38 -17.36 14.20
C LEU A 45 6.87 -17.66 14.45
N LYS A 46 7.27 -18.92 14.30
CA LYS A 46 8.69 -19.30 14.46
C LYS A 46 9.55 -18.61 13.43
N HIS A 47 9.18 -18.64 12.15
CA HIS A 47 9.91 -17.98 11.08
C HIS A 47 10.03 -16.46 11.32
N LEU A 48 8.95 -15.82 11.74
CA LEU A 48 8.92 -14.39 12.03
C LEU A 48 9.81 -14.02 13.22
N LEU A 49 9.77 -14.80 14.31
CA LEU A 49 10.65 -14.61 15.47
C LEU A 49 12.12 -14.72 15.07
N ASP A 50 12.48 -15.78 14.36
CA ASP A 50 13.85 -16.02 13.91
C ASP A 50 14.37 -14.88 13.00
N ALA A 51 13.52 -14.37 12.10
CA ALA A 51 13.85 -13.25 11.21
C ALA A 51 13.98 -11.92 11.98
N SER A 52 13.06 -11.64 12.90
CA SER A 52 13.06 -10.42 13.71
C SER A 52 14.23 -10.35 14.67
N ASP A 53 14.56 -11.46 15.32
CA ASP A 53 15.66 -11.51 16.29
C ASP A 53 17.02 -11.39 15.60
N ARG A 54 17.21 -12.07 14.46
CA ARG A 54 18.44 -11.93 13.65
C ARG A 54 18.66 -10.50 13.15
N GLY A 55 17.58 -9.82 12.71
CA GLY A 55 17.65 -8.46 12.19
C GLY A 55 17.58 -7.38 13.26
N ALA A 56 17.32 -7.73 14.53
CA ALA A 56 16.98 -6.78 15.60
C ALA A 56 15.97 -5.72 15.14
N SER A 57 14.98 -6.17 14.33
CA SER A 57 14.07 -5.30 13.61
C SER A 57 12.93 -4.77 14.47
N ASP A 58 12.47 -3.56 14.15
CA ASP A 58 11.24 -3.02 14.69
C ASP A 58 10.03 -3.60 13.97
N LEU A 59 10.16 -3.83 12.65
CA LEU A 59 9.15 -4.41 11.77
C LEU A 59 9.74 -5.57 10.96
N THR A 60 9.03 -6.69 10.88
CA THR A 60 9.31 -7.77 9.92
C THR A 60 8.15 -7.89 8.95
N VAL A 61 8.46 -7.84 7.66
CA VAL A 61 7.52 -8.05 6.56
C VAL A 61 7.28 -9.55 6.41
N ALA A 62 6.02 -9.96 6.58
CA ALA A 62 5.62 -11.36 6.52
C ALA A 62 5.14 -11.77 5.13
N GLY A 63 5.61 -12.91 4.65
CA GLY A 63 5.09 -13.57 3.46
C GLY A 63 5.76 -13.17 2.15
N LYS A 64 5.91 -14.18 1.29
CA LYS A 64 6.58 -14.06 -0.01
C LYS A 64 6.00 -12.96 -0.89
N LEU A 65 4.67 -12.81 -0.89
CA LEU A 65 3.97 -11.82 -1.72
C LEU A 65 4.48 -10.40 -1.45
N PHE A 66 4.59 -10.01 -0.17
CA PHE A 66 5.00 -8.66 0.21
C PHE A 66 6.53 -8.49 0.13
N CYS A 67 7.27 -9.54 0.47
CA CYS A 67 8.73 -9.54 0.35
C CYS A 67 9.20 -9.39 -1.11
N ASP A 68 8.54 -10.04 -2.06
CA ASP A 68 8.89 -9.96 -3.48
C ASP A 68 8.38 -8.66 -4.15
N ARG A 69 7.27 -8.09 -3.64
CA ARG A 69 6.64 -6.92 -4.24
C ARG A 69 7.40 -5.63 -4.00
N PHE A 70 7.97 -5.48 -2.80
CA PHE A 70 8.56 -4.22 -2.39
C PHE A 70 10.05 -4.37 -2.05
N PRO A 71 10.94 -3.62 -2.70
CA PRO A 71 12.30 -3.46 -2.21
C PRO A 71 12.31 -2.89 -0.78
N PRO A 72 13.32 -3.21 0.05
CA PRO A 72 13.36 -2.82 1.47
C PRO A 72 13.13 -1.34 1.76
N ASP A 73 13.66 -0.46 0.90
CA ASP A 73 13.58 0.99 1.03
C ASP A 73 12.34 1.62 0.34
N LYS A 74 11.45 0.78 -0.23
CA LYS A 74 10.35 1.25 -1.10
C LYS A 74 8.96 0.74 -0.71
N ILE A 75 8.81 0.19 0.47
CA ILE A 75 7.50 -0.25 0.96
C ILE A 75 6.63 0.97 1.23
N PRO A 76 5.47 1.13 0.56
CA PRO A 76 4.58 2.28 0.79
C PRO A 76 3.73 2.11 2.03
N ALA A 77 3.14 0.92 2.16
CA ALA A 77 2.24 0.46 3.21
C ALA A 77 2.13 -1.08 3.16
N LEU A 78 1.59 -1.68 4.19
CA LEU A 78 1.36 -3.12 4.31
C LEU A 78 -0.01 -3.38 4.94
N PRO A 79 -0.73 -4.44 4.54
CA PRO A 79 -1.88 -4.91 5.29
C PRO A 79 -1.43 -5.53 6.62
N THR A 80 -2.36 -5.66 7.56
CA THR A 80 -2.07 -6.23 8.89
C THR A 80 -1.46 -7.62 8.84
N CYS A 81 -1.89 -8.47 7.91
CA CYS A 81 -1.33 -9.82 7.71
C CYS A 81 0.14 -9.83 7.22
N GLY A 82 0.63 -8.71 6.70
CA GLY A 82 2.00 -8.50 6.27
C GLY A 82 2.93 -7.95 7.36
N ILE A 83 2.42 -7.72 8.58
CA ILE A 83 3.13 -7.01 9.65
C ILE A 83 3.41 -7.95 10.83
N PHE A 84 4.68 -8.03 11.23
CA PHE A 84 5.11 -8.53 12.52
C PHE A 84 5.96 -7.47 13.20
N LEU A 85 5.50 -6.92 14.33
CA LEU A 85 5.97 -5.67 14.89
C LEU A 85 6.50 -5.86 16.31
N ARG A 86 7.66 -5.32 16.63
CA ARG A 86 8.15 -5.24 18.01
C ARG A 86 7.18 -4.38 18.82
N ARG A 87 6.55 -4.95 19.85
CA ARG A 87 5.46 -4.30 20.61
C ARG A 87 5.85 -2.95 21.19
N GLU A 88 7.07 -2.79 21.66
CA GLU A 88 7.54 -1.53 22.23
C GLU A 88 7.56 -0.38 21.21
N PHE A 89 7.69 -0.69 19.92
CA PHE A 89 7.83 0.32 18.89
C PHE A 89 6.57 1.19 18.73
N PRO A 90 5.37 0.65 18.49
CA PRO A 90 4.15 1.46 18.43
C PRO A 90 3.85 2.15 19.76
N LEU A 91 4.08 1.51 20.90
CA LEU A 91 3.85 2.10 22.21
C LEU A 91 4.73 3.34 22.45
N LYS A 92 6.04 3.22 22.20
CA LYS A 92 7.00 4.34 22.36
C LYS A 92 6.71 5.51 21.42
N ASN A 93 6.17 5.23 20.24
CA ASN A 93 5.88 6.23 19.21
C ASN A 93 4.43 6.70 19.21
N ASN A 94 3.60 6.25 20.15
CA ASN A 94 2.17 6.56 20.24
C ASN A 94 1.45 6.28 18.90
N LEU A 95 1.66 5.09 18.33
CA LEU A 95 1.04 4.65 17.09
C LEU A 95 -0.17 3.78 17.39
N GLU A 96 -1.30 4.14 16.84
CA GLU A 96 -2.55 3.38 16.87
C GLU A 96 -3.15 3.29 15.47
N PHE A 97 -4.00 2.29 15.25
CA PHE A 97 -4.84 2.24 14.04
C PHE A 97 -5.82 3.41 14.08
N PRO A 98 -5.97 4.17 12.98
CA PRO A 98 -6.88 5.31 12.96
C PRO A 98 -8.33 4.84 13.05
N GLU A 99 -9.04 5.23 14.12
CA GLU A 99 -10.45 4.91 14.31
C GLU A 99 -11.33 5.72 13.35
N GLY A 100 -12.44 5.12 12.90
CA GLY A 100 -13.37 5.75 11.96
C GLY A 100 -12.84 5.84 10.52
N ILE A 101 -11.71 5.23 10.22
CA ILE A 101 -11.18 5.06 8.87
C ILE A 101 -11.46 3.63 8.40
N HIS A 102 -12.10 3.50 7.25
CA HIS A 102 -12.27 2.24 6.53
C HIS A 102 -12.67 2.54 5.08
N PRO A 103 -11.97 1.99 4.07
CA PRO A 103 -10.73 1.18 4.15
C PRO A 103 -9.48 2.04 4.39
N CYS A 104 -8.31 1.37 4.43
CA CYS A 104 -6.96 1.94 4.54
C CYS A 104 -6.50 2.24 5.99
N GLU A 105 -7.20 1.75 7.00
CA GLU A 105 -6.76 1.86 8.41
C GLU A 105 -5.42 1.15 8.64
N ASP A 106 -5.23 -0.02 8.02
CA ASP A 106 -4.00 -0.81 8.04
C ASP A 106 -2.88 -0.18 7.20
N GLY A 107 -3.24 0.34 6.03
CA GLY A 107 -2.32 1.07 5.17
C GLY A 107 -1.74 2.32 5.86
N LEU A 108 -2.57 3.10 6.53
CA LEU A 108 -2.13 4.27 7.30
C LEU A 108 -1.26 3.88 8.50
N PHE A 109 -1.70 2.90 9.29
CA PHE A 109 -0.92 2.43 10.44
C PHE A 109 0.46 1.95 10.02
N SER A 110 0.54 1.08 9.01
CA SER A 110 1.83 0.58 8.51
C SER A 110 2.69 1.66 7.87
N HIS A 111 2.08 2.62 7.17
CA HIS A 111 2.78 3.79 6.64
C HIS A 111 3.44 4.60 7.76
N PHE A 112 2.73 4.83 8.86
CA PHE A 112 3.27 5.55 10.01
C PHE A 112 4.42 4.78 10.69
N VAL A 113 4.30 3.47 10.84
CA VAL A 113 5.39 2.61 11.32
C VAL A 113 6.61 2.74 10.42
N LEU A 114 6.45 2.56 9.10
CA LEU A 114 7.51 2.61 8.10
C LEU A 114 8.17 4.00 7.97
N ALA A 115 7.43 5.07 8.26
CA ALA A 115 7.99 6.42 8.27
C ALA A 115 8.97 6.63 9.42
N LEU A 116 8.86 5.88 10.52
CA LEU A 116 9.64 6.07 11.74
C LEU A 116 10.78 5.07 11.93
N THR A 117 10.81 3.96 11.20
CA THR A 117 11.90 2.97 11.31
C THR A 117 12.55 2.66 9.96
N GLU A 118 13.83 2.31 10.04
CA GLU A 118 14.60 1.70 8.94
C GLU A 118 15.06 0.29 9.31
N LYS A 119 14.73 -0.17 10.55
CA LYS A 119 15.03 -1.51 11.04
C LYS A 119 13.93 -2.49 10.59
N ILE A 120 14.03 -2.90 9.33
CA ILE A 120 13.05 -3.77 8.69
C ILE A 120 13.72 -5.08 8.30
N SER A 121 13.11 -6.19 8.67
CA SER A 121 13.45 -7.54 8.21
C SER A 121 12.40 -8.08 7.25
N PHE A 122 12.75 -9.11 6.49
CA PHE A 122 11.88 -9.79 5.54
C PHE A 122 11.85 -11.27 5.87
N CYS A 123 10.65 -11.85 5.87
CA CYS A 123 10.42 -13.27 6.14
C CYS A 123 9.47 -13.86 5.07
N PRO A 124 9.98 -14.20 3.89
CA PRO A 124 9.16 -14.79 2.82
C PRO A 124 8.61 -16.18 3.17
N GLU A 125 9.22 -16.87 4.13
CA GLU A 125 8.83 -18.20 4.60
C GLU A 125 7.61 -18.19 5.53
N ALA A 126 7.21 -17.02 6.05
CA ALA A 126 6.03 -16.89 6.89
C ALA A 126 4.76 -16.95 6.02
N VAL A 127 4.02 -18.05 6.10
CA VAL A 127 2.83 -18.28 5.27
C VAL A 127 1.57 -17.91 6.04
N TYR A 128 0.90 -16.89 5.54
CA TYR A 128 -0.42 -16.45 5.98
C TYR A 128 -1.45 -16.83 4.92
N HIS A 129 -2.55 -17.46 5.31
CA HIS A 129 -3.62 -17.90 4.42
C HIS A 129 -4.81 -16.95 4.50
N TYR A 130 -4.88 -16.04 3.54
CA TYR A 130 -6.03 -15.18 3.37
C TYR A 130 -7.17 -15.92 2.67
N ARG A 131 -8.29 -16.12 3.38
CA ARG A 131 -9.45 -16.79 2.82
C ARG A 131 -10.28 -15.84 1.97
N GLN A 132 -10.43 -16.18 0.70
CA GLN A 132 -11.32 -15.47 -0.21
C GLN A 132 -12.74 -16.00 -0.09
N HIS A 133 -13.69 -15.15 0.24
CA HIS A 133 -15.12 -15.45 0.22
C HIS A 133 -15.91 -14.29 -0.41
N GLU A 134 -17.09 -14.59 -0.98
CA GLU A 134 -17.89 -13.60 -1.73
C GLU A 134 -18.32 -12.39 -0.89
N GLN A 135 -18.42 -12.54 0.42
CA GLN A 135 -18.73 -11.47 1.37
C GLN A 135 -17.47 -10.76 1.88
N GLY A 136 -16.29 -11.14 1.37
CA GLY A 136 -15.01 -10.58 1.80
C GLY A 136 -14.92 -9.08 1.56
N ASN A 137 -14.18 -8.43 2.44
CA ASN A 137 -14.06 -6.97 2.51
C ASN A 137 -13.65 -6.33 1.16
N HIS A 138 -12.73 -6.95 0.41
CA HIS A 138 -12.30 -6.46 -0.90
C HIS A 138 -13.45 -6.36 -1.93
N HIS A 139 -14.37 -7.33 -1.96
CA HIS A 139 -15.53 -7.27 -2.85
C HIS A 139 -16.54 -6.21 -2.41
N GLN A 140 -16.72 -6.02 -1.11
CA GLN A 140 -17.62 -5.00 -0.56
C GLN A 140 -17.07 -3.59 -0.78
N ILE A 141 -15.77 -3.37 -0.61
CA ILE A 141 -15.11 -2.08 -0.84
C ILE A 141 -15.34 -1.62 -2.29
N ARG A 142 -15.18 -2.48 -3.28
CA ARG A 142 -15.38 -2.12 -4.70
C ARG A 142 -16.80 -1.67 -5.03
N LYS A 143 -17.80 -2.05 -4.24
CA LYS A 143 -19.20 -1.63 -4.42
C LYS A 143 -19.56 -0.32 -3.73
N ARG A 144 -18.65 0.24 -2.93
CA ARG A 144 -18.91 1.38 -2.04
C ARG A 144 -18.10 2.63 -2.42
N THR A 145 -17.99 2.93 -3.71
CA THR A 145 -17.22 4.09 -4.21
C THR A 145 -17.66 5.41 -3.56
N ALA A 146 -19.00 5.59 -3.40
CA ALA A 146 -19.58 6.79 -2.78
C ALA A 146 -19.12 7.02 -1.32
N ASP A 147 -18.81 5.95 -0.57
CA ASP A 147 -18.34 6.06 0.81
C ASP A 147 -16.82 6.31 0.88
N ILE A 148 -16.08 5.82 -0.12
CA ILE A 148 -14.61 5.82 -0.11
C ILE A 148 -14.04 7.15 -0.58
N LEU A 149 -14.61 7.74 -1.62
CA LEU A 149 -14.11 9.01 -2.16
C LEU A 149 -14.05 10.12 -1.09
N PRO A 150 -15.08 10.34 -0.25
CA PRO A 150 -15.02 11.32 0.85
C PRO A 150 -14.03 10.95 1.98
N MET A 151 -13.65 9.66 2.08
CA MET A 151 -12.69 9.21 3.11
C MET A 151 -11.25 9.58 2.76
N ILE A 152 -10.90 9.67 1.47
CA ILE A 152 -9.52 9.92 1.04
C ILE A 152 -8.95 11.24 1.58
N PRO A 153 -9.66 12.37 1.57
CA PRO A 153 -9.18 13.59 2.23
C PRO A 153 -8.89 13.41 3.72
N ARG A 154 -9.67 12.58 4.44
CA ARG A 154 -9.40 12.27 5.85
C ARG A 154 -8.11 11.47 6.04
N TRP A 155 -7.79 10.53 5.14
CA TRP A 155 -6.49 9.85 5.18
C TRP A 155 -5.34 10.84 5.03
N LEU A 156 -5.47 11.76 4.08
CA LEU A 156 -4.45 12.78 3.80
C LEU A 156 -4.28 13.75 4.98
N SER A 157 -5.37 14.16 5.62
CA SER A 157 -5.30 15.00 6.82
C SER A 157 -4.59 14.30 8.00
N LEU A 158 -4.82 13.00 8.20
CA LEU A 158 -4.09 12.23 9.21
C LEU A 158 -2.59 12.13 8.90
N ILE A 159 -2.24 12.01 7.61
CA ILE A 159 -0.84 12.03 7.17
C ILE A 159 -0.22 13.41 7.40
N GLU A 160 -0.93 14.49 7.06
CA GLU A 160 -0.47 15.87 7.31
C GLU A 160 -0.15 16.07 8.78
N GLU A 161 -1.09 15.76 9.66
CA GLU A 161 -0.92 15.88 11.11
C GLU A 161 0.29 15.06 11.59
N PHE A 162 0.39 13.80 11.16
CA PHE A 162 1.49 12.91 11.55
C PHE A 162 2.85 13.42 11.08
N TYR A 163 2.94 13.88 9.83
CA TYR A 163 4.19 14.36 9.22
C TYR A 163 4.61 15.70 9.83
N GLU A 164 3.65 16.60 10.11
CA GLU A 164 3.92 17.89 10.74
C GLU A 164 4.44 17.72 12.16
N GLN A 165 3.72 16.98 13.00
CA GLN A 165 4.10 16.72 14.40
C GLN A 165 5.49 16.08 14.55
N ARG A 166 5.95 15.35 13.54
CA ARG A 166 7.23 14.61 13.58
C ARG A 166 8.30 15.19 12.65
N HIS A 167 8.04 16.32 12.03
CA HIS A 167 8.97 17.00 11.09
C HIS A 167 9.49 16.07 9.97
N LEU A 168 8.58 15.28 9.34
CA LEU A 168 8.95 14.24 8.38
C LEU A 168 8.97 14.72 6.93
N TRP A 169 8.42 15.87 6.59
CA TRP A 169 8.21 16.33 5.23
C TRP A 169 9.44 16.19 4.33
N LYS A 170 10.60 16.70 4.78
CA LYS A 170 11.85 16.59 4.00
C LYS A 170 12.49 15.20 4.05
N ARG A 171 12.46 14.57 5.23
CA ARG A 171 13.15 13.30 5.46
C ARG A 171 12.45 12.12 4.81
N LYS A 172 11.13 12.15 4.72
CA LYS A 172 10.28 11.04 4.28
C LYS A 172 9.41 11.41 3.08
N ALA A 173 9.72 12.49 2.35
CA ALA A 173 9.01 12.88 1.12
C ALA A 173 8.88 11.72 0.11
N GLY A 174 9.96 10.96 -0.11
CA GLY A 174 9.94 9.82 -1.01
C GLY A 174 9.03 8.67 -0.52
N HIS A 175 8.93 8.46 0.79
CA HIS A 175 8.02 7.48 1.38
C HIS A 175 6.56 7.92 1.24
N LEU A 176 6.27 9.20 1.48
CA LEU A 176 4.96 9.79 1.25
C LEU A 176 4.51 9.64 -0.21
N VAL A 177 5.36 10.01 -1.16
CA VAL A 177 5.04 9.90 -2.60
C VAL A 177 4.69 8.46 -2.98
N ARG A 178 5.40 7.47 -2.44
CA ARG A 178 5.10 6.05 -2.67
C ARG A 178 3.77 5.61 -2.05
N PHE A 179 3.42 6.12 -0.86
CA PHE A 179 2.12 5.88 -0.29
C PHE A 179 0.99 6.45 -1.17
N ILE A 180 1.14 7.69 -1.63
CA ILE A 180 0.18 8.33 -2.54
C ILE A 180 0.07 7.59 -3.88
N GLU A 181 1.19 7.09 -4.41
CA GLU A 181 1.20 6.25 -5.60
C GLU A 181 0.45 4.93 -5.38
N HIS A 182 0.59 4.30 -4.21
CA HIS A 182 -0.01 3.01 -3.90
C HIS A 182 -1.48 3.13 -3.50
N GLU A 183 -1.78 3.84 -2.41
CA GLU A 183 -3.14 3.83 -1.83
C GLU A 183 -4.16 4.66 -2.62
N PRO A 184 -4.05 5.99 -2.74
CA PRO A 184 -5.08 6.74 -3.45
C PRO A 184 -4.97 6.62 -4.98
N PHE A 185 -3.77 6.37 -5.54
CA PHE A 185 -3.65 6.30 -6.98
C PHE A 185 -3.87 4.88 -7.52
N GLU A 186 -3.03 3.88 -7.17
CA GLU A 186 -3.16 2.52 -7.72
C GLU A 186 -4.44 1.84 -7.25
N LEU A 187 -4.62 1.72 -5.92
CA LEU A 187 -5.72 0.95 -5.35
C LEU A 187 -7.08 1.66 -5.45
N ARG A 188 -7.11 2.98 -5.64
CA ARG A 188 -8.37 3.73 -5.74
C ARG A 188 -8.58 4.28 -7.14
N LEU A 189 -7.79 5.24 -7.62
CA LEU A 189 -8.04 5.86 -8.93
C LEU A 189 -7.98 4.85 -10.08
N LEU A 190 -7.07 3.88 -10.05
CA LEU A 190 -6.89 2.93 -11.16
C LEU A 190 -7.73 1.65 -11.02
N ASP A 191 -7.91 1.12 -9.80
CA ASP A 191 -8.53 -0.19 -9.59
C ASP A 191 -10.02 -0.12 -9.21
N MET A 192 -10.51 0.98 -8.64
CA MET A 192 -11.91 1.09 -8.25
C MET A 192 -12.80 1.62 -9.39
N PRO A 193 -14.07 1.16 -9.46
CA PRO A 193 -15.01 1.53 -10.52
C PRO A 193 -15.67 2.90 -10.25
N PHE A 194 -14.86 3.92 -10.01
CA PHE A 194 -15.35 5.30 -9.92
C PHE A 194 -15.89 5.79 -11.25
N SER A 195 -16.96 6.59 -11.21
CA SER A 195 -17.44 7.32 -12.39
C SER A 195 -16.42 8.37 -12.88
N PRO A 196 -16.46 8.80 -14.15
CA PRO A 196 -15.53 9.80 -14.65
C PRO A 196 -15.44 11.08 -13.82
N PRO A 197 -16.54 11.67 -13.31
CA PRO A 197 -16.45 12.81 -12.40
C PRO A 197 -15.73 12.50 -11.10
N GLU A 198 -15.99 11.33 -10.50
CA GLU A 198 -15.31 10.89 -9.26
C GLU A 198 -13.81 10.66 -9.49
N GLN A 199 -13.43 10.11 -10.63
CA GLN A 199 -12.03 9.94 -11.04
C GLN A 199 -11.33 11.29 -11.19
N GLU A 200 -11.99 12.30 -11.75
CA GLU A 200 -11.44 13.66 -11.89
C GLU A 200 -11.27 14.33 -10.53
N ILE A 201 -12.22 14.18 -9.62
CA ILE A 201 -12.14 14.66 -8.24
C ILE A 201 -10.95 14.00 -7.53
N LEU A 202 -10.82 12.68 -7.61
CA LEU A 202 -9.73 11.96 -6.97
C LEU A 202 -8.37 12.32 -7.59
N TYR A 203 -8.29 12.48 -8.92
CA TYR A 203 -7.11 12.99 -9.60
C TYR A 203 -6.69 14.35 -9.02
N SER A 204 -7.63 15.28 -8.84
CA SER A 204 -7.37 16.61 -8.29
C SER A 204 -6.88 16.53 -6.85
N ILE A 205 -7.54 15.75 -6.00
CA ILE A 205 -7.13 15.51 -4.60
C ILE A 205 -5.67 15.05 -4.53
N ILE A 206 -5.31 14.04 -5.33
CA ILE A 206 -3.93 13.51 -5.37
C ILE A 206 -2.93 14.58 -5.81
N ARG A 207 -3.26 15.33 -6.86
CA ARG A 207 -2.39 16.35 -7.42
C ARG A 207 -2.17 17.52 -6.47
N ASP A 208 -3.26 18.00 -5.85
CA ASP A 208 -3.23 19.17 -4.95
C ASP A 208 -2.43 18.82 -3.69
N PHE A 209 -2.63 17.64 -3.13
CA PHE A 209 -1.87 17.16 -1.99
C PHE A 209 -0.37 17.05 -2.29
N LEU A 210 0.00 16.46 -3.43
CA LEU A 210 1.41 16.35 -3.82
C LEU A 210 2.04 17.73 -4.10
N ASN A 211 1.30 18.64 -4.72
CA ASN A 211 1.80 19.99 -5.00
C ASN A 211 2.00 20.82 -3.72
N ALA A 212 1.18 20.58 -2.68
CA ALA A 212 1.31 21.26 -1.40
C ALA A 212 2.52 20.78 -0.60
N HIS A 213 2.87 19.48 -0.67
CA HIS A 213 3.81 18.87 0.27
C HIS A 213 5.10 18.33 -0.35
N CYS A 214 5.16 18.17 -1.68
CA CYS A 214 6.30 17.55 -2.36
C CYS A 214 6.76 18.38 -3.54
N THR A 215 8.06 18.50 -3.71
CA THR A 215 8.63 19.08 -4.92
C THR A 215 8.48 18.13 -6.11
N ALA A 216 8.42 18.68 -7.31
CA ALA A 216 8.37 17.88 -8.53
C ALA A 216 9.60 16.94 -8.68
N ALA A 217 10.74 17.29 -8.10
CA ALA A 217 11.94 16.46 -8.11
C ALA A 217 11.79 15.25 -7.18
N GLU A 218 11.23 15.42 -5.97
CA GLU A 218 10.93 14.35 -5.02
C GLU A 218 9.91 13.38 -5.61
N CYS A 219 8.81 13.90 -6.18
CA CYS A 219 7.81 13.07 -6.85
C CYS A 219 8.41 12.20 -7.96
N ARG A 220 9.24 12.80 -8.85
CA ARG A 220 9.87 12.05 -9.94
C ARG A 220 10.87 10.99 -9.48
N ARG A 221 11.63 11.28 -8.41
CA ARG A 221 12.62 10.36 -7.84
C ARG A 221 11.95 9.18 -7.16
N ALA A 222 10.87 9.43 -6.43
CA ALA A 222 10.20 8.44 -5.61
C ALA A 222 9.22 7.55 -6.39
N SER A 223 8.63 8.07 -7.50
CA SER A 223 7.60 7.34 -8.26
C SER A 223 8.16 6.05 -8.88
N LEU A 224 7.44 4.93 -8.68
CA LEU A 224 7.85 3.60 -9.11
C LEU A 224 7.29 3.26 -10.50
N HIS A 225 6.03 3.60 -10.77
CA HIS A 225 5.29 3.11 -11.92
C HIS A 225 5.04 4.16 -12.99
N LEU A 226 5.02 3.71 -14.25
CA LEU A 226 4.80 4.60 -15.39
C LEU A 226 3.47 5.36 -15.32
N PRO A 227 2.32 4.76 -14.95
CA PRO A 227 1.05 5.49 -14.88
C PRO A 227 1.11 6.69 -13.93
N PHE A 228 1.72 6.54 -12.76
CA PHE A 228 1.87 7.65 -11.82
C PHE A 228 2.79 8.76 -12.35
N ARG A 229 3.88 8.38 -13.02
CA ARG A 229 4.74 9.37 -13.72
C ARG A 229 4.00 10.15 -14.80
N LEU A 230 3.01 9.54 -15.47
CA LEU A 230 2.16 10.22 -16.44
C LEU A 230 1.18 11.17 -15.75
N LEU A 231 0.60 10.79 -14.60
CA LEU A 231 -0.20 11.67 -13.76
C LEU A 231 0.63 12.90 -13.34
N LEU A 232 1.84 12.71 -12.83
CA LEU A 232 2.72 13.80 -12.40
C LEU A 232 3.07 14.80 -13.53
N LYS A 233 3.11 14.34 -14.77
CA LYS A 233 3.42 15.15 -15.96
C LYS A 233 2.21 15.77 -16.64
N SER A 234 1.00 15.42 -16.22
CA SER A 234 -0.23 15.89 -16.84
C SER A 234 -0.63 17.26 -16.31
N SER A 235 -1.25 18.06 -17.16
CA SER A 235 -1.80 19.37 -16.81
C SER A 235 -3.22 19.31 -16.26
N GLY A 236 -3.88 18.15 -16.34
CA GLY A 236 -5.24 17.91 -15.87
C GLY A 236 -5.67 16.47 -16.17
N PHE A 237 -6.85 16.06 -15.70
CA PHE A 237 -7.37 14.69 -15.84
C PHE A 237 -7.48 14.25 -17.30
N SER A 238 -8.03 15.09 -18.18
CA SER A 238 -8.10 14.80 -19.63
C SER A 238 -6.73 14.62 -20.29
N ASP A 239 -5.71 15.40 -19.87
CA ASP A 239 -4.35 15.21 -20.36
C ASP A 239 -3.72 13.93 -19.85
N PHE A 240 -3.98 13.56 -18.58
CA PHE A 240 -3.58 12.28 -18.02
C PHE A 240 -4.12 11.12 -18.88
N GLY A 241 -5.40 11.14 -19.22
CA GLY A 241 -6.03 10.15 -20.08
C GLY A 241 -5.41 10.05 -21.47
N ARG A 242 -5.12 11.20 -22.11
CA ARG A 242 -4.41 11.20 -23.40
C ARG A 242 -3.02 10.57 -23.32
N ARG A 243 -2.28 10.86 -22.25
CA ARG A 243 -0.92 10.30 -22.02
C ARG A 243 -0.97 8.79 -21.78
N LEU A 244 -1.91 8.28 -21.00
CA LEU A 244 -2.13 6.85 -20.80
C LEU A 244 -2.44 6.13 -22.11
N ARG A 245 -3.34 6.67 -22.93
CA ARG A 245 -3.68 6.10 -24.25
C ARG A 245 -2.46 6.06 -25.19
N ARG A 246 -1.66 7.13 -25.21
CA ARG A 246 -0.42 7.18 -26.02
C ARG A 246 0.62 6.17 -25.54
N ALA A 247 0.81 6.04 -24.24
CA ALA A 247 1.74 5.06 -23.67
C ALA A 247 1.34 3.63 -24.03
N GLY A 248 0.03 3.28 -23.99
CA GLY A 248 -0.47 1.99 -24.41
C GLY A 248 -0.20 1.68 -25.89
N LYS A 249 -0.36 2.66 -26.79
CA LYS A 249 -0.01 2.50 -28.22
C LYS A 249 1.50 2.32 -28.39
N ASN A 250 2.32 3.10 -27.71
CA ASN A 250 3.78 3.04 -27.82
C ASN A 250 4.35 1.71 -27.29
N THR A 251 3.76 1.09 -26.28
CA THR A 251 4.18 -0.25 -25.81
C THR A 251 3.93 -1.31 -26.88
N GLY A 252 2.83 -1.20 -27.62
CA GLY A 252 2.56 -2.06 -28.77
C GLY A 252 3.59 -1.93 -29.90
N ILE A 253 4.01 -0.70 -30.23
CA ILE A 253 5.03 -0.41 -31.23
C ILE A 253 6.41 -0.93 -30.76
N ARG A 254 6.82 -0.64 -29.51
CA ARG A 254 8.09 -1.12 -28.95
C ARG A 254 8.17 -2.64 -28.92
N ARG A 255 7.07 -3.34 -28.66
CA ARG A 255 7.02 -4.82 -28.73
C ARG A 255 7.29 -5.33 -30.13
N LYS A 256 6.78 -4.66 -31.16
CA LYS A 256 7.09 -5.01 -32.57
C LYS A 256 8.56 -4.78 -32.87
N LEU A 257 9.14 -3.66 -32.44
CA LEU A 257 10.56 -3.36 -32.64
C LEU A 257 11.48 -4.36 -31.94
N LEU A 258 11.13 -4.83 -30.74
CA LEU A 258 11.89 -5.87 -30.05
C LEU A 258 11.89 -7.22 -30.77
N HIS A 259 10.93 -7.45 -31.67
CA HIS A 259 10.94 -8.66 -32.50
C HIS A 259 12.19 -8.73 -33.39
N PHE A 260 12.67 -7.59 -33.86
CA PHE A 260 13.86 -7.46 -34.72
C PHE A 260 15.17 -7.28 -33.92
N CYS A 261 15.12 -7.29 -32.59
CA CYS A 261 16.33 -7.13 -31.78
C CYS A 261 17.25 -8.35 -31.92
N PRO A 262 18.52 -8.18 -32.34
CA PRO A 262 19.43 -9.31 -32.60
C PRO A 262 19.90 -10.01 -31.33
N VAL A 263 19.82 -9.34 -30.15
CA VAL A 263 20.29 -9.88 -28.86
C VAL A 263 19.16 -10.64 -28.15
N PRO A 264 19.22 -11.98 -28.03
CA PRO A 264 18.11 -12.77 -27.48
C PRO A 264 17.76 -12.46 -26.03
N SER A 265 18.74 -12.16 -25.17
CA SER A 265 18.52 -11.78 -23.78
C SER A 265 17.80 -10.44 -23.66
N TRP A 266 18.20 -9.43 -24.42
CA TRP A 266 17.54 -8.13 -24.47
C TRP A 266 16.12 -8.23 -25.02
N ARG A 267 15.91 -9.10 -26.02
CA ARG A 267 14.59 -9.37 -26.57
C ARG A 267 13.65 -9.98 -25.53
N ARG A 268 14.13 -10.97 -24.75
CA ARG A 268 13.33 -11.60 -23.68
C ARG A 268 13.00 -10.61 -22.57
N ASN A 269 14.01 -9.92 -22.03
CA ASN A 269 13.84 -8.96 -20.94
C ASN A 269 12.96 -7.78 -21.34
N GLY A 270 13.18 -7.21 -22.54
CA GLY A 270 12.37 -6.12 -23.05
C GLY A 270 10.92 -6.52 -23.32
N ARG A 271 10.66 -7.76 -23.79
CA ARG A 271 9.30 -8.28 -23.96
C ARG A 271 8.58 -8.49 -22.63
N ALA A 272 9.28 -9.01 -21.61
CA ALA A 272 8.71 -9.21 -20.28
C ALA A 272 8.30 -7.86 -19.66
N GLN A 273 9.21 -6.86 -19.69
CA GLN A 273 8.91 -5.53 -19.20
C GLN A 273 7.75 -4.84 -19.96
N LEU A 274 7.73 -4.93 -21.28
CA LEU A 274 6.65 -4.36 -22.09
C LEU A 274 5.33 -5.09 -21.91
N ARG A 275 5.36 -6.40 -21.64
CA ARG A 275 4.16 -7.17 -21.32
C ARG A 275 3.56 -6.71 -20.00
N GLN A 276 4.37 -6.57 -18.95
CA GLN A 276 3.94 -6.08 -17.65
C GLN A 276 3.34 -4.67 -17.74
N VAL A 277 4.02 -3.74 -18.42
CA VAL A 277 3.52 -2.36 -18.62
C VAL A 277 2.21 -2.37 -19.42
N ARG A 278 2.08 -3.24 -20.42
CA ARG A 278 0.86 -3.35 -21.23
C ARG A 278 -0.30 -3.90 -20.40
N GLU A 279 -0.08 -4.96 -19.65
CA GLU A 279 -1.09 -5.55 -18.77
C GLU A 279 -1.61 -4.52 -17.77
N GLN A 280 -0.72 -3.77 -17.12
CA GLN A 280 -1.08 -2.65 -16.24
C GLN A 280 -1.89 -1.58 -16.97
N LEU A 281 -1.48 -1.17 -18.18
CA LEU A 281 -2.20 -0.14 -18.95
C LEU A 281 -3.55 -0.64 -19.48
N GLU A 282 -3.68 -1.91 -19.81
CA GLU A 282 -4.95 -2.51 -20.26
C GLU A 282 -5.92 -2.68 -19.09
N GLU A 283 -5.44 -3.00 -17.89
CA GLU A 283 -6.22 -3.06 -16.67
C GLU A 283 -6.71 -1.66 -16.27
N ILE A 284 -5.83 -0.67 -16.25
CA ILE A 284 -6.17 0.73 -16.02
C ILE A 284 -7.23 1.22 -17.02
N ARG A 285 -7.11 0.85 -18.30
CA ARG A 285 -8.07 1.24 -19.34
C ARG A 285 -9.46 0.64 -19.16
N ARG A 286 -9.57 -0.51 -18.53
CA ARG A 286 -10.88 -1.11 -18.19
C ARG A 286 -11.56 -0.39 -17.04
N ASN A 287 -10.78 0.14 -16.12
CA ASN A 287 -11.25 0.76 -14.89
C ASN A 287 -11.42 2.29 -15.00
N ILE A 288 -10.74 2.95 -15.95
CA ILE A 288 -10.83 4.40 -16.16
C ILE A 288 -11.55 4.70 -17.48
N THR A 289 -12.68 5.40 -17.37
CA THR A 289 -13.41 5.94 -18.52
C THR A 289 -13.09 7.43 -18.66
N PHE A 290 -12.62 7.83 -19.87
CA PHE A 290 -12.27 9.21 -20.18
C PHE A 290 -13.24 9.81 -21.19
#